data_9d4a9814ee0a7781082c83ed09983d23
#
_entry.id   9d4a9814ee0a7781082c83ed09983d23
#
_cell.length_a   1.000
_cell.length_b   1.000
_cell.length_c   1.000
_cell.angle_alpha   90.00
_cell.angle_beta   90.00
_cell.angle_gamma   90.00
#
_symmetry.space_group_name_H-M   'P 1'
#
loop_
_entity.id
_entity.type
_entity.pdbx_description
1 polymer ?
#
loop_
_entity_poly.entity_id
_entity_poly.type
_entity_poly.pdbx_seq_one_letter_code
_entity_poly.pdbx_strand_id
1 'polypeptide(L)'
;MGCPEVLGNIEGKAKMFRALTMLILVAVGSTVALGKEPADTNYDEAKVPAYDLPDPLIDHAGQSVGREEWMMHRRGEVLRMFEESVYGKTPSQELSVRYEVMETDPNALGGRATRKQVAAFFGEDAYRIDILIYLPNAPEAPVAGFVGLNFNGNQTIHSDPGILDQGTGKERGSSASRWQVEEIIDRGYAVATIHRDQVDPDNYRNDFTDGIHPLFYREGQTKPEPTEWGSIGAWGWALSRVLDRLEMEPRVDATRMAVVGHSRLGKAALWAGAQDTRFAMVISNDSGCGGASLYRRCFGERIHHMIKPVGYWFCTNHHQYQHREDALPVDQHMLLALVSPRPLYVASATNDRWADPKGEFLAAKHASLVYELLGQPALTQEDFPAPGQPIHTTIGYHLREGDHDITAYDWEQYLRFADQHLSR
;
A
#
# COMPACT_ATOMS: atom_id res chain seq x y z
N MET A 1 -32.07 24.07 -80.08
CA MET A 1 -32.88 25.22 -79.66
C MET A 1 -32.48 25.44 -78.17
N GLY A 2 -31.68 26.33 -77.83
CA GLY A 2 -31.60 27.75 -77.82
C GLY A 2 -31.04 28.06 -76.40
N CYS A 3 -29.81 28.49 -76.36
CA CYS A 3 -29.23 29.32 -75.31
C CYS A 3 -29.96 30.66 -75.17
N PRO A 4 -29.78 31.58 -74.22
CA PRO A 4 -28.48 32.05 -73.71
C PRO A 4 -28.39 32.40 -72.19
N GLU A 5 -27.16 32.44 -71.74
CA GLU A 5 -26.40 33.41 -70.95
C GLU A 5 -27.13 34.58 -70.26
N VAL A 6 -26.72 34.89 -69.02
CA VAL A 6 -26.23 36.24 -68.65
C VAL A 6 -25.32 36.15 -67.45
N LEU A 7 -24.16 36.75 -67.60
CA LEU A 7 -23.09 37.06 -66.63
C LEU A 7 -23.54 38.08 -65.58
N GLY A 8 -22.94 37.98 -64.38
CA GLY A 8 -23.00 39.01 -63.35
C GLY A 8 -21.86 38.86 -62.34
N ASN A 9 -20.77 39.52 -62.65
CA ASN A 9 -19.55 39.68 -61.90
C ASN A 9 -19.73 40.75 -60.81
N ILE A 10 -19.42 40.51 -59.55
CA ILE A 10 -19.04 41.60 -58.64
C ILE A 10 -17.95 41.07 -57.69
N GLU A 11 -16.79 41.68 -57.77
CA GLU A 11 -15.67 41.64 -56.86
C GLU A 11 -16.03 42.24 -55.51
N GLY A 12 -15.46 41.73 -54.45
CA GLY A 12 -15.61 42.35 -53.13
C GLY A 12 -14.77 41.73 -51.96
N LYS A 13 -13.50 42.03 -51.97
CA LYS A 13 -12.64 42.20 -50.73
C LYS A 13 -12.39 41.03 -49.77
N ALA A 14 -11.21 40.48 -49.93
CA ALA A 14 -10.47 39.73 -48.91
C ALA A 14 -10.38 40.49 -47.59
N LYS A 15 -10.76 39.83 -46.47
CA LYS A 15 -10.23 40.14 -45.16
C LYS A 15 -9.71 38.83 -44.53
N MET A 16 -8.38 38.80 -44.46
CA MET A 16 -7.55 37.79 -43.86
C MET A 16 -7.75 37.81 -42.33
N PHE A 17 -8.44 36.83 -41.76
CA PHE A 17 -8.38 36.53 -40.34
C PHE A 17 -7.52 35.31 -40.15
N ARG A 18 -6.26 35.58 -39.67
CA ARG A 18 -5.41 34.53 -39.08
C ARG A 18 -6.03 34.12 -37.76
N ALA A 19 -6.68 32.97 -37.70
CA ALA A 19 -7.00 32.30 -36.43
C ALA A 19 -5.74 31.58 -35.94
N LEU A 20 -5.13 32.13 -34.93
CA LEU A 20 -4.06 31.50 -34.14
C LEU A 20 -4.70 30.39 -33.29
N THR A 21 -4.62 29.15 -33.74
CA THR A 21 -5.07 27.99 -32.94
C THR A 21 -4.01 27.74 -31.89
N MET A 22 -4.25 28.24 -30.69
CA MET A 22 -3.48 27.94 -29.50
C MET A 22 -3.85 26.53 -29.05
N LEU A 23 -2.98 25.56 -29.32
CA LEU A 23 -3.10 24.20 -28.79
C LEU A 23 -2.83 24.27 -27.26
N ILE A 24 -3.88 24.29 -26.45
CA ILE A 24 -3.76 24.08 -25.02
C ILE A 24 -3.64 22.57 -24.82
N LEU A 25 -2.41 22.10 -24.57
CA LEU A 25 -2.17 20.77 -24.03
C LEU A 25 -2.72 20.77 -22.60
N VAL A 26 -3.93 20.28 -22.42
CA VAL A 26 -4.45 19.93 -21.10
C VAL A 26 -3.80 18.59 -20.73
N ALA A 27 -2.74 18.66 -19.92
CA ALA A 27 -2.26 17.49 -19.19
C ALA A 27 -3.36 17.10 -18.20
N VAL A 28 -4.18 16.12 -18.56
CA VAL A 28 -5.12 15.48 -17.64
C VAL A 28 -4.30 14.53 -16.75
N GLY A 29 -3.67 15.11 -15.75
CA GLY A 29 -3.24 14.35 -14.59
C GLY A 29 -4.51 13.81 -13.92
N SER A 30 -4.66 12.49 -13.86
CA SER A 30 -5.72 11.85 -13.07
C SER A 30 -5.42 12.06 -11.59
N THR A 31 -5.61 13.28 -11.10
CA THR A 31 -5.92 13.50 -9.71
C THR A 31 -7.33 12.94 -9.53
N VAL A 32 -7.48 11.85 -8.81
CA VAL A 32 -8.74 11.57 -8.11
C VAL A 32 -9.04 12.89 -7.39
N ALA A 33 -10.07 13.60 -7.84
CA ALA A 33 -10.55 14.76 -7.15
C ALA A 33 -11.01 14.26 -5.77
N LEU A 34 -10.12 14.35 -4.78
CA LEU A 34 -10.51 14.33 -3.39
C LEU A 34 -11.55 15.44 -3.29
N GLY A 35 -12.80 15.07 -3.01
CA GLY A 35 -13.86 16.03 -2.74
C GLY A 35 -13.32 17.00 -1.71
N LYS A 36 -13.83 18.25 -1.71
CA LYS A 36 -13.43 19.27 -0.74
C LYS A 36 -13.28 18.63 0.64
N GLU A 37 -12.09 18.78 1.23
CA GLU A 37 -11.80 18.23 2.55
C GLU A 37 -12.94 18.52 3.53
N PRO A 38 -13.30 17.55 4.40
CA PRO A 38 -14.39 17.77 5.36
C PRO A 38 -14.11 19.00 6.23
N ALA A 39 -15.14 19.81 6.46
CA ALA A 39 -15.01 21.10 7.16
C ALA A 39 -14.56 20.96 8.63
N ASP A 40 -14.66 19.77 9.20
CA ASP A 40 -14.29 19.43 10.58
C ASP A 40 -12.87 18.83 10.69
N THR A 41 -12.09 18.83 9.61
CA THR A 41 -10.70 18.35 9.62
C THR A 41 -9.81 19.30 10.44
N ASN A 42 -9.04 18.72 11.37
CA ASN A 42 -8.06 19.47 12.15
C ASN A 42 -6.68 19.41 11.47
N TYR A 43 -6.12 20.57 11.14
CA TYR A 43 -4.74 20.74 10.67
C TYR A 43 -3.89 21.64 11.58
N ASP A 44 -4.38 21.92 12.81
CA ASP A 44 -3.71 22.78 13.78
C ASP A 44 -3.18 21.93 14.94
N GLU A 45 -1.87 21.85 15.08
CA GLU A 45 -1.20 21.11 16.16
C GLU A 45 -1.67 21.55 17.55
N ALA A 46 -2.02 22.85 17.72
CA ALA A 46 -2.51 23.36 18.99
C ALA A 46 -3.90 22.84 19.36
N LYS A 47 -4.62 22.26 18.42
CA LYS A 47 -5.94 21.64 18.61
C LYS A 47 -5.89 20.12 18.72
N VAL A 48 -4.70 19.52 18.65
CA VAL A 48 -4.53 18.09 18.96
C VAL A 48 -4.93 17.90 20.42
N PRO A 49 -5.89 17.02 20.74
CA PRO A 49 -6.30 16.81 22.12
C PRO A 49 -5.16 16.20 22.96
N ALA A 50 -5.19 16.38 24.25
CA ALA A 50 -4.40 15.55 25.13
C ALA A 50 -4.92 14.10 25.02
N TYR A 51 -4.02 13.14 24.86
CA TYR A 51 -4.35 11.73 24.71
C TYR A 51 -3.35 10.84 25.43
N ASP A 52 -3.84 9.69 25.89
CA ASP A 52 -3.02 8.61 26.41
C ASP A 52 -3.01 7.46 25.41
N LEU A 53 -1.84 6.93 25.10
CA LEU A 53 -1.71 5.77 24.24
C LEU A 53 -1.83 4.48 25.05
N PRO A 54 -2.52 3.44 24.56
CA PRO A 54 -2.48 2.14 25.19
C PRO A 54 -1.05 1.59 25.15
N ASP A 55 -0.55 1.10 26.28
CA ASP A 55 0.81 0.57 26.37
C ASP A 55 0.86 -0.85 25.78
N PRO A 56 1.64 -1.11 24.71
CA PRO A 56 1.78 -2.46 24.16
C PRO A 56 2.38 -3.45 25.14
N LEU A 57 3.13 -2.98 26.14
CA LEU A 57 3.84 -3.79 27.13
C LEU A 57 3.05 -3.97 28.45
N ILE A 58 1.78 -3.61 28.47
CA ILE A 58 0.85 -3.92 29.54
C ILE A 58 -0.23 -4.88 29.00
N ASP A 59 -0.40 -6.02 29.65
CA ASP A 59 -1.41 -7.01 29.25
C ASP A 59 -2.84 -6.62 29.71
N HIS A 60 -3.82 -7.44 29.38
CA HIS A 60 -5.21 -7.23 29.77
C HIS A 60 -5.47 -7.30 31.29
N ALA A 61 -4.54 -7.90 32.05
CA ALA A 61 -4.59 -7.97 33.52
C ALA A 61 -3.86 -6.78 34.18
N GLY A 62 -3.31 -5.84 33.40
CA GLY A 62 -2.53 -4.70 33.87
C GLY A 62 -1.11 -5.08 34.32
N GLN A 63 -0.57 -6.23 33.88
CA GLN A 63 0.76 -6.68 34.21
C GLN A 63 1.76 -6.25 33.12
N SER A 64 2.97 -5.89 33.55
CA SER A 64 4.08 -5.59 32.63
C SER A 64 4.54 -6.82 31.88
N VAL A 65 4.70 -6.68 30.58
CA VAL A 65 5.10 -7.71 29.63
C VAL A 65 6.59 -7.67 29.39
N GLY A 66 7.27 -8.78 29.68
CA GLY A 66 8.68 -8.96 29.33
C GLY A 66 8.86 -9.54 27.92
N ARG A 67 10.15 -9.71 27.50
CA ARG A 67 10.50 -10.20 26.16
C ARG A 67 9.84 -11.55 25.82
N GLU A 68 9.92 -12.53 26.71
CA GLU A 68 9.35 -13.86 26.49
C GLU A 68 7.83 -13.79 26.38
N GLU A 69 7.19 -13.06 27.29
CA GLU A 69 5.73 -12.87 27.30
C GLU A 69 5.24 -12.16 26.02
N TRP A 70 5.98 -11.14 25.54
CA TRP A 70 5.67 -10.51 24.25
C TRP A 70 5.68 -11.53 23.12
N MET A 71 6.74 -12.32 23.01
CA MET A 71 6.92 -13.26 21.89
C MET A 71 5.90 -14.42 21.94
N MET A 72 5.54 -14.89 23.13
CA MET A 72 4.70 -16.08 23.28
C MET A 72 3.20 -15.77 23.33
N HIS A 73 2.80 -14.60 23.85
CA HIS A 73 1.40 -14.33 24.15
C HIS A 73 0.96 -12.92 23.72
N ARG A 74 1.61 -11.86 24.19
CA ARG A 74 1.12 -10.48 24.07
C ARG A 74 1.02 -10.02 22.63
N ARG A 75 1.99 -10.35 21.77
CA ARG A 75 1.93 -10.06 20.33
C ARG A 75 0.65 -10.63 19.70
N GLY A 76 0.30 -11.87 20.04
CA GLY A 76 -0.94 -12.51 19.56
C GLY A 76 -2.21 -11.85 20.10
N GLU A 77 -2.19 -11.32 21.32
CA GLU A 77 -3.31 -10.56 21.89
C GLU A 77 -3.50 -9.22 21.14
N VAL A 78 -2.40 -8.48 20.91
CA VAL A 78 -2.44 -7.23 20.16
C VAL A 78 -2.95 -7.46 18.75
N LEU A 79 -2.49 -8.52 18.07
CA LEU A 79 -2.98 -8.90 16.75
C LEU A 79 -4.49 -9.13 16.74
N ARG A 80 -5.01 -9.91 17.71
CA ARG A 80 -6.46 -10.16 17.84
C ARG A 80 -7.25 -8.88 18.08
N MET A 81 -6.73 -7.93 18.89
CA MET A 81 -7.41 -6.64 19.08
C MET A 81 -7.56 -5.86 17.76
N PHE A 82 -6.56 -5.89 16.87
CA PHE A 82 -6.67 -5.31 15.53
C PHE A 82 -7.65 -6.08 14.63
N GLU A 83 -7.65 -7.41 14.69
CA GLU A 83 -8.63 -8.24 13.98
C GLU A 83 -10.06 -7.92 14.40
N GLU A 84 -10.32 -7.75 15.69
CA GLU A 84 -11.65 -7.51 16.23
C GLU A 84 -12.15 -6.07 16.02
N SER A 85 -11.22 -5.10 16.00
CA SER A 85 -11.58 -3.68 16.13
C SER A 85 -11.25 -2.84 14.89
N VAL A 86 -10.39 -3.31 13.97
CA VAL A 86 -9.90 -2.49 12.86
C VAL A 86 -10.02 -3.18 11.50
N TYR A 87 -9.21 -4.22 11.26
CA TYR A 87 -9.10 -4.80 9.92
C TYR A 87 -10.02 -5.99 9.66
N GLY A 88 -10.53 -6.61 10.73
CA GLY A 88 -11.27 -7.86 10.69
C GLY A 88 -10.38 -9.09 10.63
N LYS A 89 -10.95 -10.20 11.06
CA LYS A 89 -10.26 -11.48 11.12
C LYS A 89 -10.14 -12.08 9.72
N THR A 90 -8.92 -12.35 9.30
CA THR A 90 -8.65 -13.11 8.08
C THR A 90 -9.22 -14.53 8.21
N PRO A 91 -9.95 -15.06 7.22
CA PRO A 91 -10.48 -16.42 7.27
C PRO A 91 -9.39 -17.46 7.50
N SER A 92 -9.66 -18.40 8.39
CA SER A 92 -8.78 -19.55 8.66
C SER A 92 -8.95 -20.69 7.65
N GLN A 93 -9.96 -20.61 6.80
CA GLN A 93 -10.17 -21.60 5.74
C GLN A 93 -9.03 -21.49 4.74
N GLU A 94 -8.38 -22.60 4.47
CA GLU A 94 -7.40 -22.69 3.39
C GLU A 94 -8.12 -22.90 2.06
N LEU A 95 -7.77 -22.08 1.07
CA LEU A 95 -8.18 -22.30 -0.31
C LEU A 95 -7.09 -23.07 -1.04
N SER A 96 -7.50 -23.98 -1.93
CA SER A 96 -6.58 -24.53 -2.92
C SER A 96 -6.04 -23.38 -3.79
N VAL A 97 -4.72 -23.35 -3.98
CA VAL A 97 -4.06 -22.37 -4.84
C VAL A 97 -3.20 -23.10 -5.86
N ARG A 98 -3.39 -22.78 -7.13
CA ARG A 98 -2.57 -23.28 -8.23
C ARG A 98 -1.93 -22.10 -8.95
N TYR A 99 -0.61 -22.14 -9.12
CA TYR A 99 0.14 -21.13 -9.86
C TYR A 99 0.51 -21.66 -11.25
N GLU A 100 0.26 -20.87 -12.30
CA GLU A 100 0.60 -21.17 -13.67
C GLU A 100 1.42 -20.03 -14.27
N VAL A 101 2.63 -20.34 -14.76
CA VAL A 101 3.47 -19.38 -15.46
C VAL A 101 2.92 -19.19 -16.88
N MET A 102 2.30 -18.04 -17.12
CA MET A 102 1.69 -17.68 -18.40
C MET A 102 2.71 -17.20 -19.42
N GLU A 103 3.78 -16.55 -18.94
CA GLU A 103 4.81 -15.98 -19.78
C GLU A 103 6.14 -15.85 -19.01
N THR A 104 7.24 -16.06 -19.72
CA THR A 104 8.60 -15.79 -19.24
C THR A 104 9.42 -15.16 -20.36
N ASP A 105 9.93 -13.95 -20.11
CA ASP A 105 10.86 -13.25 -21.00
C ASP A 105 12.20 -13.04 -20.27
N PRO A 106 13.25 -13.79 -20.62
CA PRO A 106 14.57 -13.65 -19.99
C PRO A 106 15.32 -12.39 -20.44
N ASN A 107 14.81 -11.67 -21.45
CA ASN A 107 15.46 -10.49 -22.01
C ASN A 107 14.69 -9.19 -21.70
N ALA A 108 13.80 -9.21 -20.73
CA ALA A 108 13.09 -8.01 -20.32
C ALA A 108 14.05 -6.89 -19.88
N LEU A 109 13.61 -5.64 -20.01
CA LEU A 109 14.38 -4.44 -19.67
C LEU A 109 15.76 -4.40 -20.37
N GLY A 110 15.79 -4.82 -21.65
CA GLY A 110 17.04 -4.85 -22.44
C GLY A 110 18.03 -5.91 -21.97
N GLY A 111 17.56 -7.02 -21.43
CA GLY A 111 18.38 -8.14 -20.96
C GLY A 111 18.86 -8.00 -19.51
N ARG A 112 18.44 -6.95 -18.78
CA ARG A 112 18.79 -6.76 -17.36
C ARG A 112 17.93 -7.61 -16.43
N ALA A 113 16.75 -7.99 -16.87
CA ALA A 113 15.78 -8.75 -16.05
C ALA A 113 15.16 -9.92 -16.81
N THR A 114 14.67 -10.90 -16.04
CA THR A 114 13.67 -11.86 -16.46
C THR A 114 12.31 -11.40 -15.96
N ARG A 115 11.36 -11.16 -16.88
CA ARG A 115 9.95 -10.95 -16.53
C ARG A 115 9.24 -12.28 -16.48
N LYS A 116 8.41 -12.51 -15.47
CA LYS A 116 7.45 -13.61 -15.40
C LYS A 116 6.06 -13.06 -15.11
N GLN A 117 5.07 -13.61 -15.78
CA GLN A 117 3.67 -13.34 -15.53
C GLN A 117 3.00 -14.64 -15.13
N VAL A 118 2.42 -14.66 -13.94
CA VAL A 118 1.91 -15.86 -13.30
C VAL A 118 0.44 -15.65 -12.96
N ALA A 119 -0.42 -16.59 -13.38
CA ALA A 119 -1.80 -16.65 -12.91
C ALA A 119 -1.87 -17.48 -11.63
N ALA A 120 -2.43 -16.93 -10.57
CA ALA A 120 -2.80 -17.62 -9.35
C ALA A 120 -4.29 -17.92 -9.38
N PHE A 121 -4.66 -19.20 -9.36
CA PHE A 121 -6.04 -19.69 -9.35
C PHE A 121 -6.41 -20.17 -7.96
N PHE A 122 -7.55 -19.71 -7.45
CA PHE A 122 -8.04 -20.01 -6.11
C PHE A 122 -9.36 -20.77 -6.16
N GLY A 123 -9.61 -21.64 -5.17
CA GLY A 123 -10.87 -22.31 -5.00
C GLY A 123 -11.26 -23.18 -6.20
N GLU A 124 -10.44 -24.17 -6.57
CA GLU A 124 -10.67 -25.04 -7.75
C GLU A 124 -10.81 -24.23 -9.06
N ASP A 125 -9.95 -23.22 -9.22
CA ASP A 125 -9.93 -22.30 -10.36
C ASP A 125 -11.14 -21.35 -10.46
N ALA A 126 -11.91 -21.18 -9.38
CA ALA A 126 -13.06 -20.27 -9.36
C ALA A 126 -12.68 -18.79 -9.46
N TYR A 127 -11.47 -18.43 -9.04
CA TYR A 127 -10.99 -17.05 -9.04
C TYR A 127 -9.53 -16.95 -9.49
N ARG A 128 -9.18 -15.88 -10.21
CA ARG A 128 -7.82 -15.67 -10.74
C ARG A 128 -7.28 -14.30 -10.36
N ILE A 129 -6.00 -14.26 -9.94
CA ILE A 129 -5.20 -13.07 -9.72
C ILE A 129 -3.91 -13.18 -10.54
N ASP A 130 -3.52 -12.11 -11.23
CA ASP A 130 -2.32 -12.09 -12.08
C ASP A 130 -1.15 -11.42 -11.36
N ILE A 131 -0.08 -12.17 -11.20
CA ILE A 131 1.17 -11.73 -10.55
C ILE A 131 2.18 -11.35 -11.65
N LEU A 132 2.71 -10.14 -11.58
CA LEU A 132 3.87 -9.71 -12.39
C LEU A 132 5.12 -9.76 -11.53
N ILE A 133 6.18 -10.40 -12.04
CA ILE A 133 7.46 -10.56 -11.37
C ILE A 133 8.58 -10.12 -12.30
N TYR A 134 9.47 -9.27 -11.82
CA TYR A 134 10.78 -9.00 -12.44
C TYR A 134 11.88 -9.50 -11.53
N LEU A 135 12.82 -10.25 -12.12
CA LEU A 135 13.99 -10.82 -11.46
C LEU A 135 15.26 -10.25 -12.12
N PRO A 136 16.19 -9.65 -11.39
CA PRO A 136 17.45 -9.19 -11.99
C PRO A 136 18.21 -10.39 -12.57
N ASN A 137 18.82 -10.22 -13.74
CA ASN A 137 19.62 -11.28 -14.37
C ASN A 137 21.03 -11.42 -13.76
N ALA A 138 21.45 -10.43 -12.99
CA ALA A 138 22.65 -10.45 -12.15
C ALA A 138 22.25 -9.96 -10.74
N PRO A 139 22.70 -10.61 -9.65
CA PRO A 139 23.59 -11.77 -9.59
C PRO A 139 22.88 -13.10 -9.92
N GLU A 140 23.65 -14.18 -10.14
CA GLU A 140 23.08 -15.53 -10.36
C GLU A 140 22.53 -16.18 -9.10
N ALA A 141 22.90 -15.69 -7.91
CA ALA A 141 22.39 -16.19 -6.62
C ALA A 141 20.94 -15.76 -6.37
N PRO A 142 20.18 -16.52 -5.55
CA PRO A 142 18.84 -16.08 -5.16
C PRO A 142 18.84 -14.70 -4.51
N VAL A 143 17.94 -13.82 -4.96
CA VAL A 143 17.89 -12.42 -4.59
C VAL A 143 16.78 -12.10 -3.60
N ALA A 144 16.99 -11.10 -2.78
CA ALA A 144 15.95 -10.43 -2.00
C ALA A 144 15.05 -9.61 -2.94
N GLY A 145 13.93 -9.09 -2.44
CA GLY A 145 13.06 -8.28 -3.28
C GLY A 145 11.90 -7.63 -2.54
N PHE A 146 11.03 -7.03 -3.32
CA PHE A 146 9.87 -6.28 -2.85
C PHE A 146 8.58 -6.87 -3.40
N VAL A 147 7.57 -6.94 -2.55
CA VAL A 147 6.20 -7.34 -2.89
C VAL A 147 5.26 -6.20 -2.58
N GLY A 148 4.42 -5.80 -3.52
CA GLY A 148 3.44 -4.75 -3.31
C GLY A 148 2.20 -4.88 -4.20
N LEU A 149 1.13 -4.21 -3.79
CA LEU A 149 -0.06 -4.04 -4.61
C LEU A 149 0.07 -2.80 -5.48
N ASN A 150 -0.44 -2.84 -6.70
CA ASN A 150 -0.57 -1.65 -7.55
C ASN A 150 -2.04 -1.20 -7.67
N PHE A 151 -2.23 0.10 -7.97
CA PHE A 151 -3.55 0.73 -8.04
C PHE A 151 -4.29 0.53 -9.34
N ASN A 152 -3.56 0.37 -10.46
CA ASN A 152 -4.11 0.63 -11.78
C ASN A 152 -3.95 -0.54 -12.78
N GLY A 153 -3.42 -1.66 -12.33
CA GLY A 153 -3.11 -2.82 -13.16
C GLY A 153 -1.61 -2.97 -13.42
N ASN A 154 -1.19 -4.21 -13.61
CA ASN A 154 0.23 -4.58 -13.75
C ASN A 154 0.92 -3.86 -14.91
N GLN A 155 0.21 -3.60 -16.02
CA GLN A 155 0.76 -2.89 -17.18
C GLN A 155 1.12 -1.43 -16.87
N THR A 156 0.62 -0.86 -15.77
CA THR A 156 0.87 0.55 -15.45
C THR A 156 2.20 0.80 -14.75
N ILE A 157 2.80 -0.23 -14.13
CA ILE A 157 4.01 -0.04 -13.31
C ILE A 157 5.28 0.21 -14.13
N HIS A 158 5.27 -0.16 -15.41
CA HIS A 158 6.39 0.03 -16.32
C HIS A 158 5.91 0.11 -17.77
N SER A 159 6.68 0.79 -18.63
CA SER A 159 6.39 0.93 -20.07
C SER A 159 6.68 -0.31 -20.91
N ASP A 160 7.25 -1.37 -20.33
CA ASP A 160 7.57 -2.63 -20.99
C ASP A 160 6.36 -3.18 -21.75
N PRO A 161 6.43 -3.29 -23.12
CA PRO A 161 5.29 -3.71 -23.94
C PRO A 161 4.87 -5.15 -23.70
N GLY A 162 5.73 -5.98 -23.14
CA GLY A 162 5.43 -7.38 -22.87
C GLY A 162 4.60 -7.62 -21.61
N ILE A 163 4.37 -6.63 -20.76
CA ILE A 163 3.43 -6.80 -19.64
C ILE A 163 2.01 -6.96 -20.21
N LEU A 164 1.31 -8.01 -19.80
CA LEU A 164 -0.08 -8.25 -20.22
C LEU A 164 -0.99 -7.11 -19.77
N ASP A 165 -1.85 -6.65 -20.67
CA ASP A 165 -2.88 -5.66 -20.34
C ASP A 165 -4.03 -6.34 -19.60
N GLN A 166 -4.32 -5.86 -18.40
CA GLN A 166 -5.39 -6.38 -17.55
C GLN A 166 -6.76 -5.75 -17.85
N GLY A 167 -6.87 -4.97 -18.93
CA GLY A 167 -8.15 -4.38 -19.35
C GLY A 167 -8.66 -3.27 -18.43
N THR A 168 -7.78 -2.66 -17.61
CA THR A 168 -8.17 -1.62 -16.66
C THR A 168 -8.49 -0.26 -17.32
N GLY A 169 -8.23 -0.12 -18.61
CA GLY A 169 -8.35 1.14 -19.34
C GLY A 169 -7.30 2.19 -18.95
N LYS A 170 -6.29 1.83 -18.19
CA LYS A 170 -5.16 2.69 -17.78
C LYS A 170 -4.00 2.50 -18.73
N GLU A 171 -3.36 3.60 -19.08
CA GLU A 171 -2.21 3.62 -19.98
C GLU A 171 -1.03 2.85 -19.39
N ARG A 172 -0.33 2.09 -20.25
CA ARG A 172 0.91 1.37 -19.92
C ARG A 172 1.96 2.34 -19.40
N GLY A 173 2.64 1.98 -18.29
CA GLY A 173 3.65 2.81 -17.68
C GLY A 173 3.15 4.06 -16.97
N SER A 174 1.83 4.29 -16.90
CA SER A 174 1.27 5.51 -16.27
C SER A 174 1.57 5.64 -14.78
N SER A 175 1.99 4.57 -14.12
CA SER A 175 2.39 4.55 -12.70
C SER A 175 3.89 4.23 -12.52
N ALA A 176 4.70 4.30 -13.60
CA ALA A 176 6.12 3.94 -13.55
C ALA A 176 6.92 4.80 -12.56
N SER A 177 6.56 6.08 -12.39
CA SER A 177 7.19 6.97 -11.41
C SER A 177 7.04 6.46 -9.96
N ARG A 178 6.02 5.65 -9.68
CA ARG A 178 5.74 5.10 -8.34
C ARG A 178 6.43 3.76 -8.08
N TRP A 179 6.97 3.10 -9.09
CA TRP A 179 7.47 1.73 -8.96
C TRP A 179 8.98 1.60 -9.17
N GLN A 180 9.65 2.53 -9.82
CA GLN A 180 11.10 2.55 -10.06
C GLN A 180 11.70 1.15 -10.40
N VAL A 181 10.99 0.37 -11.24
CA VAL A 181 11.29 -1.04 -11.52
C VAL A 181 12.74 -1.22 -11.98
N GLU A 182 13.24 -0.33 -12.86
CA GLU A 182 14.60 -0.42 -13.38
C GLU A 182 15.65 -0.22 -12.28
N GLU A 183 15.43 0.74 -11.37
CA GLU A 183 16.35 1.01 -10.26
C GLU A 183 16.38 -0.15 -9.26
N ILE A 184 15.22 -0.74 -8.95
CA ILE A 184 15.11 -1.92 -8.09
C ILE A 184 15.92 -3.09 -8.69
N ILE A 185 15.75 -3.34 -9.98
CA ILE A 185 16.45 -4.40 -10.72
C ILE A 185 17.96 -4.14 -10.79
N ASP A 186 18.38 -2.92 -11.11
CA ASP A 186 19.79 -2.55 -11.22
C ASP A 186 20.51 -2.62 -9.85
N ARG A 187 19.77 -2.46 -8.74
CA ARG A 187 20.28 -2.68 -7.37
C ARG A 187 20.32 -4.15 -6.96
N GLY A 188 19.86 -5.06 -7.83
CA GLY A 188 19.90 -6.52 -7.61
C GLY A 188 18.73 -7.09 -6.82
N TYR A 189 17.61 -6.36 -6.69
CA TYR A 189 16.40 -6.82 -6.03
C TYR A 189 15.35 -7.28 -7.03
N ALA A 190 14.57 -8.30 -6.66
CA ALA A 190 13.36 -8.68 -7.36
C ALA A 190 12.21 -7.72 -7.01
N VAL A 191 11.23 -7.61 -7.90
CA VAL A 191 9.96 -6.93 -7.62
C VAL A 191 8.79 -7.77 -8.10
N ALA A 192 7.78 -7.93 -7.24
CA ALA A 192 6.54 -8.61 -7.56
C ALA A 192 5.33 -7.74 -7.21
N THR A 193 4.31 -7.73 -8.09
CA THR A 193 3.11 -6.95 -7.88
C THR A 193 1.86 -7.63 -8.41
N ILE A 194 0.72 -7.30 -7.80
CA ILE A 194 -0.63 -7.65 -8.26
C ILE A 194 -1.51 -6.42 -8.25
N HIS A 195 -2.53 -6.40 -9.09
CA HIS A 195 -3.52 -5.34 -9.09
C HIS A 195 -4.52 -5.55 -7.95
N ARG A 196 -4.69 -4.54 -7.08
CA ARG A 196 -5.56 -4.61 -5.90
C ARG A 196 -7.02 -4.97 -6.24
N ASP A 197 -7.54 -4.44 -7.38
CA ASP A 197 -8.93 -4.68 -7.77
C ASP A 197 -9.18 -6.11 -8.29
N GLN A 198 -8.11 -6.88 -8.57
CA GLN A 198 -8.21 -8.32 -8.76
C GLN A 198 -8.31 -9.09 -7.44
N VAL A 199 -8.07 -8.45 -6.31
CA VAL A 199 -8.24 -9.07 -4.98
C VAL A 199 -9.60 -8.71 -4.41
N ASP A 200 -9.83 -7.42 -4.27
CA ASP A 200 -11.11 -6.84 -3.84
C ASP A 200 -11.24 -5.44 -4.44
N PRO A 201 -12.24 -5.21 -5.30
CA PRO A 201 -12.39 -3.93 -6.00
C PRO A 201 -12.57 -2.75 -5.07
N ASP A 202 -11.72 -1.73 -5.24
CA ASP A 202 -11.75 -0.52 -4.43
C ASP A 202 -12.71 0.51 -5.02
N ASN A 203 -13.98 0.31 -4.80
CA ASN A 203 -15.02 1.22 -5.24
C ASN A 203 -16.08 1.45 -4.14
N TYR A 204 -16.66 2.64 -4.12
CA TYR A 204 -17.62 3.08 -3.07
C TYR A 204 -18.92 2.25 -3.02
N ARG A 205 -19.14 1.36 -3.96
CA ARG A 205 -20.28 0.42 -4.01
C ARG A 205 -19.85 -0.99 -3.63
N ASN A 206 -18.65 -1.16 -3.09
CA ASN A 206 -18.18 -2.46 -2.68
C ASN A 206 -19.16 -3.06 -1.66
N ASP A 207 -19.81 -4.14 -2.07
CA ASP A 207 -20.78 -4.92 -1.28
C ASP A 207 -20.24 -6.32 -0.97
N PHE A 208 -18.95 -6.55 -1.29
CA PHE A 208 -18.25 -7.82 -1.10
C PHE A 208 -18.88 -9.04 -1.84
N THR A 209 -19.57 -8.78 -2.95
CA THR A 209 -20.14 -9.84 -3.82
C THR A 209 -19.21 -10.23 -4.96
N ASP A 210 -18.13 -9.47 -5.15
CA ASP A 210 -17.05 -9.72 -6.11
C ASP A 210 -15.69 -9.89 -5.38
N GLY A 211 -14.59 -9.98 -6.13
CA GLY A 211 -13.29 -10.21 -5.54
C GLY A 211 -13.13 -11.59 -4.88
N ILE A 212 -12.27 -11.64 -3.85
CA ILE A 212 -11.90 -12.90 -3.17
C ILE A 212 -12.87 -13.26 -2.04
N HIS A 213 -13.63 -12.33 -1.50
CA HIS A 213 -14.49 -12.52 -0.33
C HIS A 213 -15.49 -13.67 -0.49
N PRO A 214 -16.21 -13.81 -1.65
CA PRO A 214 -17.20 -14.87 -1.83
C PRO A 214 -16.65 -16.29 -1.69
N LEU A 215 -15.35 -16.51 -1.94
CA LEU A 215 -14.74 -17.83 -1.81
C LEU A 215 -14.64 -18.32 -0.36
N PHE A 216 -14.79 -17.40 0.60
CA PHE A 216 -14.71 -17.68 2.02
C PHE A 216 -16.07 -17.68 2.72
N TYR A 217 -17.16 -17.42 2.00
CA TYR A 217 -18.47 -17.35 2.62
C TYR A 217 -19.00 -18.73 2.99
N ARG A 218 -19.62 -18.78 4.16
CA ARG A 218 -20.40 -19.92 4.62
C ARG A 218 -21.72 -19.98 3.85
N GLU A 219 -22.39 -21.13 3.87
CA GLU A 219 -23.71 -21.28 3.28
C GLU A 219 -24.66 -20.17 3.79
N GLY A 220 -25.28 -19.44 2.86
CA GLY A 220 -26.19 -18.33 3.14
C GLY A 220 -25.51 -17.00 3.50
N GLN A 221 -24.21 -16.93 3.63
CA GLN A 221 -23.48 -15.69 3.85
C GLN A 221 -23.31 -14.95 2.51
N THR A 222 -23.55 -13.64 2.52
CA THR A 222 -23.45 -12.76 1.33
C THR A 222 -22.54 -11.57 1.52
N LYS A 223 -22.03 -11.36 2.73
CA LYS A 223 -21.09 -10.28 3.10
C LYS A 223 -20.33 -10.65 4.37
N PRO A 224 -19.19 -9.99 4.67
CA PRO A 224 -18.49 -10.21 5.92
C PRO A 224 -19.33 -9.89 7.15
N GLU A 225 -19.18 -10.69 8.20
CA GLU A 225 -19.69 -10.38 9.53
C GLU A 225 -18.94 -9.19 10.14
N PRO A 226 -19.48 -8.52 11.19
CA PRO A 226 -18.89 -7.31 11.75
C PRO A 226 -17.42 -7.39 12.16
N THR A 227 -16.92 -8.57 12.52
CA THR A 227 -15.52 -8.83 12.90
C THR A 227 -14.73 -9.56 11.82
N GLU A 228 -15.33 -9.87 10.67
CA GLU A 228 -14.63 -10.43 9.53
C GLU A 228 -13.99 -9.33 8.69
N TRP A 229 -13.02 -9.69 7.90
CA TRP A 229 -12.12 -8.78 7.17
C TRP A 229 -12.81 -7.88 6.16
N GLY A 230 -12.30 -6.63 6.07
CA GLY A 230 -12.59 -5.71 4.98
C GLY A 230 -11.57 -5.82 3.86
N SER A 231 -11.62 -4.88 2.92
CA SER A 231 -10.72 -4.88 1.75
C SER A 231 -9.25 -4.83 2.11
N ILE A 232 -8.84 -4.08 3.14
CA ILE A 232 -7.43 -4.04 3.59
C ILE A 232 -6.99 -5.43 4.07
N GLY A 233 -7.87 -6.16 4.76
CA GLY A 233 -7.61 -7.54 5.16
C GLY A 233 -7.37 -8.45 3.97
N ALA A 234 -8.24 -8.39 2.96
CA ALA A 234 -8.13 -9.17 1.73
C ALA A 234 -6.87 -8.82 0.92
N TRP A 235 -6.55 -7.51 0.79
CA TRP A 235 -5.32 -7.06 0.14
C TRP A 235 -4.07 -7.54 0.87
N GLY A 236 -4.05 -7.49 2.21
CA GLY A 236 -2.96 -8.04 3.02
C GLY A 236 -2.77 -9.55 2.84
N TRP A 237 -3.89 -10.31 2.84
CA TRP A 237 -3.88 -11.74 2.56
C TRP A 237 -3.28 -12.07 1.18
N ALA A 238 -3.65 -11.31 0.15
CA ALA A 238 -3.16 -11.54 -1.20
C ALA A 238 -1.65 -11.30 -1.34
N LEU A 239 -1.07 -10.36 -0.59
CA LEU A 239 0.39 -10.17 -0.51
C LEU A 239 1.10 -11.42 -0.01
N SER A 240 0.54 -12.12 1.00
CA SER A 240 1.04 -13.42 1.45
C SER A 240 0.95 -14.50 0.37
N ARG A 241 -0.09 -14.48 -0.46
CA ARG A 241 -0.22 -15.43 -1.61
C ARG A 241 0.83 -15.17 -2.69
N VAL A 242 1.23 -13.91 -2.89
CA VAL A 242 2.37 -13.59 -3.76
C VAL A 242 3.67 -14.15 -3.16
N LEU A 243 3.87 -14.03 -1.85
CA LEU A 243 5.04 -14.59 -1.17
C LEU A 243 5.09 -16.13 -1.31
N ASP A 244 3.96 -16.84 -1.19
CA ASP A 244 3.88 -18.30 -1.43
C ASP A 244 4.38 -18.66 -2.84
N ARG A 245 4.01 -17.86 -3.86
CA ARG A 245 4.52 -18.07 -5.22
C ARG A 245 6.02 -17.81 -5.31
N LEU A 246 6.54 -16.82 -4.61
CA LEU A 246 7.96 -16.49 -4.62
C LEU A 246 8.81 -17.55 -3.90
N GLU A 247 8.28 -18.24 -2.89
CA GLU A 247 8.93 -19.40 -2.27
C GLU A 247 9.18 -20.55 -3.27
N MET A 248 8.38 -20.61 -4.34
CA MET A 248 8.56 -21.59 -5.42
C MET A 248 9.51 -21.11 -6.52
N GLU A 249 10.06 -19.89 -6.43
CA GLU A 249 10.93 -19.31 -7.45
C GLU A 249 12.42 -19.51 -7.06
N PRO A 250 13.17 -20.39 -7.74
CA PRO A 250 14.55 -20.72 -7.34
C PRO A 250 15.52 -19.52 -7.32
N ARG A 251 15.19 -18.45 -8.05
CA ARG A 251 16.00 -17.23 -8.12
C ARG A 251 15.67 -16.20 -7.05
N VAL A 252 14.68 -16.48 -6.19
CA VAL A 252 14.27 -15.61 -5.08
C VAL A 252 14.66 -16.24 -3.76
N ASP A 253 15.23 -15.45 -2.88
CA ASP A 253 15.38 -15.79 -1.48
C ASP A 253 14.15 -15.26 -0.72
N ALA A 254 13.12 -16.08 -0.62
CA ALA A 254 11.83 -15.70 -0.04
C ALA A 254 11.94 -15.30 1.44
N THR A 255 13.03 -15.68 2.13
CA THR A 255 13.31 -15.27 3.51
C THR A 255 13.80 -13.81 3.62
N ARG A 256 14.01 -13.13 2.47
CA ARG A 256 14.49 -11.75 2.39
C ARG A 256 13.56 -10.88 1.53
N MET A 257 12.24 -11.13 1.59
CA MET A 257 11.25 -10.33 0.88
C MET A 257 10.70 -9.22 1.77
N ALA A 258 10.70 -7.99 1.24
CA ALA A 258 10.04 -6.84 1.83
C ALA A 258 8.62 -6.72 1.28
N VAL A 259 7.64 -6.38 2.14
CA VAL A 259 6.32 -5.92 1.70
C VAL A 259 6.28 -4.40 1.71
N VAL A 260 5.77 -3.80 0.63
CA VAL A 260 5.72 -2.34 0.45
C VAL A 260 4.35 -1.88 -0.03
N GLY A 261 3.90 -0.73 0.47
CA GLY A 261 2.66 -0.13 0.01
C GLY A 261 2.61 1.37 0.24
N HIS A 262 1.83 2.05 -0.62
CA HIS A 262 1.56 3.48 -0.56
C HIS A 262 0.10 3.72 -0.23
N SER A 263 -0.19 4.75 0.60
CA SER A 263 -1.56 5.15 0.92
C SER A 263 -2.34 3.98 1.56
N ARG A 264 -3.57 3.70 1.09
CA ARG A 264 -4.37 2.54 1.51
C ARG A 264 -3.66 1.20 1.32
N LEU A 265 -2.78 1.09 0.33
CA LEU A 265 -1.97 -0.11 0.13
C LEU A 265 -0.79 -0.17 1.12
N GLY A 266 -0.37 0.96 1.70
CA GLY A 266 0.52 1.02 2.86
C GLY A 266 -0.14 0.45 4.13
N LYS A 267 -1.43 0.73 4.32
CA LYS A 267 -2.24 0.09 5.38
C LYS A 267 -2.26 -1.44 5.18
N ALA A 268 -2.47 -1.91 3.93
CA ALA A 268 -2.46 -3.34 3.60
C ALA A 268 -1.08 -3.98 3.80
N ALA A 269 0.01 -3.28 3.45
CA ALA A 269 1.37 -3.76 3.67
C ALA A 269 1.71 -3.90 5.17
N LEU A 270 1.32 -2.92 5.99
CA LEU A 270 1.46 -3.01 7.45
C LEU A 270 0.68 -4.19 8.02
N TRP A 271 -0.57 -4.37 7.60
CA TRP A 271 -1.42 -5.47 8.06
C TRP A 271 -0.89 -6.84 7.61
N ALA A 272 -0.43 -6.95 6.34
CA ALA A 272 0.25 -8.16 5.86
C ALA A 272 1.49 -8.50 6.70
N GLY A 273 2.35 -7.51 6.95
CA GLY A 273 3.55 -7.68 7.75
C GLY A 273 3.27 -8.01 9.22
N ALA A 274 2.16 -7.51 9.79
CA ALA A 274 1.72 -7.85 11.14
C ALA A 274 1.24 -9.31 11.25
N GLN A 275 0.52 -9.81 10.24
CA GLN A 275 -0.03 -11.17 10.21
C GLN A 275 1.00 -12.22 9.74
N ASP A 276 1.77 -11.93 8.70
CA ASP A 276 2.70 -12.86 8.07
C ASP A 276 4.15 -12.51 8.41
N THR A 277 4.73 -13.26 9.34
CA THR A 277 6.10 -13.04 9.80
C THR A 277 7.17 -13.47 8.82
N ARG A 278 6.83 -14.07 7.69
CA ARG A 278 7.77 -14.42 6.61
C ARG A 278 8.26 -13.19 5.84
N PHE A 279 7.49 -12.10 5.81
CA PHE A 279 8.02 -10.85 5.27
C PHE A 279 9.16 -10.35 6.16
N ALA A 280 10.37 -10.29 5.59
CA ALA A 280 11.58 -9.92 6.31
C ALA A 280 11.64 -8.43 6.65
N MET A 281 10.89 -7.59 5.94
CA MET A 281 10.82 -6.13 6.10
C MET A 281 9.44 -5.63 5.73
N VAL A 282 8.99 -4.56 6.38
CA VAL A 282 7.69 -3.91 6.10
C VAL A 282 7.90 -2.44 5.81
N ILE A 283 7.33 -1.95 4.71
CA ILE A 283 7.46 -0.55 4.28
C ILE A 283 6.06 0.05 4.08
N SER A 284 5.81 1.15 4.77
CA SER A 284 4.56 1.92 4.69
C SER A 284 4.85 3.35 4.30
N ASN A 285 4.29 3.80 3.17
CA ASN A 285 4.45 5.14 2.65
C ASN A 285 3.12 5.88 2.69
N ASP A 286 3.08 7.07 3.31
CA ASP A 286 1.93 7.97 3.39
C ASP A 286 0.61 7.23 3.73
N SER A 287 0.64 6.30 4.69
CA SER A 287 -0.50 5.42 4.95
C SER A 287 -1.57 6.02 5.86
N GLY A 288 -1.25 7.04 6.63
CA GLY A 288 -2.19 7.86 7.38
C GLY A 288 -3.08 7.11 8.38
N CYS A 289 -4.29 7.63 8.58
CA CYS A 289 -5.29 7.09 9.50
C CYS A 289 -5.67 5.64 9.12
N GLY A 290 -5.61 4.71 10.08
CA GLY A 290 -5.78 3.28 9.81
C GLY A 290 -4.58 2.64 9.09
N GLY A 291 -3.47 3.37 9.02
CA GLY A 291 -2.15 2.92 8.58
C GLY A 291 -1.13 3.17 9.67
N ALA A 292 -0.15 4.06 9.44
CA ALA A 292 0.88 4.37 10.42
C ALA A 292 0.55 5.53 11.36
N SER A 293 -0.45 6.37 11.06
CA SER A 293 -0.75 7.56 11.86
C SER A 293 -1.60 7.25 13.09
N LEU A 294 -1.25 7.84 14.25
CA LEU A 294 -1.97 7.68 15.50
C LEU A 294 -3.42 8.22 15.41
N TYR A 295 -4.41 7.39 15.72
CA TYR A 295 -5.82 7.76 15.74
C TYR A 295 -6.14 8.86 16.76
N ARG A 296 -5.57 8.74 17.99
CA ARG A 296 -5.87 9.62 19.12
C ARG A 296 -5.39 11.05 18.95
N ARG A 297 -4.51 11.31 17.97
CA ARG A 297 -4.12 12.69 17.62
C ARG A 297 -5.25 13.50 17.03
N CYS A 298 -6.24 12.84 16.42
CA CYS A 298 -7.36 13.51 15.76
C CYS A 298 -6.91 14.65 14.81
N PHE A 299 -5.82 14.41 14.06
CA PHE A 299 -5.25 15.33 13.08
C PHE A 299 -5.44 14.75 11.67
N GLY A 300 -5.70 15.57 10.66
CA GLY A 300 -5.92 15.12 9.29
C GLY A 300 -7.15 14.19 9.15
N GLU A 301 -6.94 13.04 8.49
CA GLU A 301 -7.97 12.01 8.33
C GLU A 301 -8.30 11.35 9.67
N ARG A 302 -9.59 11.11 9.89
CA ARG A 302 -10.11 10.44 11.10
C ARG A 302 -11.04 9.29 10.72
N ILE A 303 -11.38 8.44 11.67
CA ILE A 303 -12.26 7.28 11.45
C ILE A 303 -13.57 7.68 10.76
N HIS A 304 -14.25 8.71 11.24
CA HIS A 304 -15.54 9.13 10.68
C HIS A 304 -15.44 9.67 9.24
N HIS A 305 -14.30 10.19 8.83
CA HIS A 305 -14.07 10.62 7.45
C HIS A 305 -14.05 9.43 6.48
N MET A 306 -13.58 8.27 6.93
CA MET A 306 -13.45 7.07 6.10
C MET A 306 -14.77 6.27 5.99
N ILE A 307 -15.64 6.29 7.00
CA ILE A 307 -16.79 5.38 7.04
C ILE A 307 -17.72 5.53 5.84
N LYS A 308 -18.09 6.74 5.46
CA LYS A 308 -19.02 6.96 4.36
C LYS A 308 -18.43 6.64 2.99
N PRO A 309 -17.22 7.11 2.63
CA PRO A 309 -16.66 6.84 1.30
C PRO A 309 -16.01 5.47 1.17
N VAL A 310 -15.38 4.96 2.23
CA VAL A 310 -14.49 3.79 2.18
C VAL A 310 -14.59 2.89 3.41
N GLY A 311 -15.71 2.88 4.11
CA GLY A 311 -15.90 2.07 5.31
C GLY A 311 -15.66 0.57 5.09
N TYR A 312 -15.84 0.07 3.88
CA TYR A 312 -15.54 -1.30 3.47
C TYR A 312 -14.04 -1.67 3.54
N TRP A 313 -13.13 -0.70 3.68
CA TRP A 313 -11.71 -1.02 3.88
C TRP A 313 -11.44 -1.77 5.17
N PHE A 314 -12.24 -1.49 6.19
CA PHE A 314 -12.12 -2.03 7.54
C PHE A 314 -13.26 -2.99 7.87
N CYS A 315 -13.13 -3.73 8.96
CA CYS A 315 -14.28 -4.47 9.47
C CYS A 315 -15.39 -3.52 9.95
N THR A 316 -16.65 -3.97 9.88
CA THR A 316 -17.78 -3.13 10.28
C THR A 316 -17.70 -2.72 11.76
N ASN A 317 -17.06 -3.55 12.59
CA ASN A 317 -16.85 -3.26 14.00
C ASN A 317 -16.00 -1.99 14.23
N HIS A 318 -15.13 -1.62 13.29
CA HIS A 318 -14.33 -0.39 13.35
C HIS A 318 -15.21 0.87 13.35
N HIS A 319 -16.38 0.81 12.73
CA HIS A 319 -17.26 1.97 12.57
C HIS A 319 -17.80 2.52 13.90
N GLN A 320 -17.85 1.71 14.96
CA GLN A 320 -18.29 2.16 16.29
C GLN A 320 -17.36 3.18 16.95
N TYR A 321 -16.11 3.29 16.47
CA TYR A 321 -15.09 4.18 17.02
C TYR A 321 -15.05 5.56 16.38
N GLN A 322 -15.93 5.85 15.42
CA GLN A 322 -16.07 7.20 14.85
C GLN A 322 -16.36 8.23 15.95
N HIS A 323 -15.57 9.30 15.97
CA HIS A 323 -15.61 10.34 17.03
C HIS A 323 -15.32 9.83 18.45
N ARG A 324 -14.77 8.62 18.56
CA ARG A 324 -14.46 7.95 19.82
C ARG A 324 -13.13 7.18 19.72
N GLU A 325 -12.15 7.80 19.09
CA GLU A 325 -10.83 7.21 18.83
C GLU A 325 -10.14 6.79 20.16
N ASP A 326 -10.47 7.46 21.26
CA ASP A 326 -10.00 7.13 22.61
C ASP A 326 -10.55 5.80 23.16
N ALA A 327 -11.72 5.37 22.69
CA ALA A 327 -12.33 4.11 23.07
C ALA A 327 -11.77 2.89 22.32
N LEU A 328 -10.98 3.10 21.25
CA LEU A 328 -10.37 2.01 20.52
C LEU A 328 -9.34 1.30 21.42
N PRO A 329 -9.33 -0.06 21.52
CA PRO A 329 -8.43 -0.77 22.43
C PRO A 329 -6.96 -0.75 21.98
N VAL A 330 -6.69 -0.29 20.77
CA VAL A 330 -5.37 -0.19 20.14
C VAL A 330 -5.12 1.23 19.60
N ASP A 331 -3.87 1.52 19.27
CA ASP A 331 -3.52 2.62 18.36
C ASP A 331 -2.36 2.18 17.46
N GLN A 332 -2.06 2.93 16.41
CA GLN A 332 -1.25 2.48 15.29
C GLN A 332 0.22 2.17 15.65
N HIS A 333 0.76 2.77 16.72
CA HIS A 333 2.07 2.35 17.25
C HIS A 333 2.09 0.86 17.68
N MET A 334 0.95 0.31 18.11
CA MET A 334 0.85 -1.11 18.43
C MET A 334 0.84 -1.98 17.15
N LEU A 335 0.24 -1.49 16.05
CA LEU A 335 0.33 -2.16 14.75
C LEU A 335 1.79 -2.23 14.27
N LEU A 336 2.50 -1.09 14.37
CA LEU A 336 3.91 -1.01 14.00
C LEU A 336 4.77 -1.92 14.88
N ALA A 337 4.45 -2.02 16.17
CA ALA A 337 5.12 -2.93 17.11
C ALA A 337 4.95 -4.41 16.77
N LEU A 338 3.84 -4.82 16.10
CA LEU A 338 3.65 -6.20 15.63
C LEU A 338 4.68 -6.65 14.58
N VAL A 339 5.34 -5.70 13.91
CA VAL A 339 6.40 -6.01 12.94
C VAL A 339 7.69 -6.46 13.65
N SER A 340 7.92 -5.98 14.87
CA SER A 340 9.14 -6.31 15.65
C SER A 340 9.41 -7.83 15.74
N PRO A 341 10.67 -8.29 15.75
CA PRO A 341 11.92 -7.51 15.67
C PRO A 341 12.39 -7.18 14.25
N ARG A 342 11.56 -7.43 13.23
CA ARG A 342 11.91 -7.23 11.81
C ARG A 342 11.99 -5.74 11.46
N PRO A 343 12.83 -5.36 10.47
CA PRO A 343 12.92 -3.99 9.97
C PRO A 343 11.55 -3.45 9.52
N LEU A 344 11.25 -2.23 9.95
CA LEU A 344 10.05 -1.47 9.59
C LEU A 344 10.48 -0.11 9.03
N TYR A 345 9.91 0.31 7.92
CA TYR A 345 10.12 1.65 7.39
C TYR A 345 8.79 2.41 7.25
N VAL A 346 8.74 3.62 7.78
CA VAL A 346 7.60 4.54 7.63
C VAL A 346 8.07 5.78 6.88
N ALA A 347 7.32 6.20 5.87
CA ALA A 347 7.64 7.35 5.05
C ALA A 347 6.44 8.29 4.93
N SER A 348 6.72 9.59 5.00
CA SER A 348 5.72 10.64 4.97
C SER A 348 6.13 11.79 4.06
N ALA A 349 5.15 12.63 3.64
CA ALA A 349 5.36 13.81 2.83
C ALA A 349 4.88 15.09 3.52
N THR A 350 5.60 16.19 3.34
CA THR A 350 5.33 17.48 4.05
C THR A 350 3.95 18.05 3.76
N ASN A 351 3.45 17.91 2.54
CA ASN A 351 2.18 18.48 2.11
C ASN A 351 1.01 17.50 2.34
N ASP A 352 1.28 16.25 2.66
CA ASP A 352 0.25 15.24 2.95
C ASP A 352 -0.25 15.33 4.40
N ARG A 353 -0.78 16.51 4.74
CA ARG A 353 -1.31 16.76 6.09
C ARG A 353 -2.52 15.91 6.44
N TRP A 354 -3.21 15.39 5.41
CA TRP A 354 -4.31 14.44 5.56
C TRP A 354 -3.86 13.13 6.20
N ALA A 355 -2.67 12.65 5.85
CA ALA A 355 -2.08 11.44 6.44
C ALA A 355 -1.45 11.67 7.83
N ASP A 356 -1.34 12.90 8.32
CA ASP A 356 -0.69 13.26 9.58
C ASP A 356 0.77 12.75 9.67
N PRO A 357 1.72 13.34 8.93
CA PRO A 357 3.13 12.92 8.94
C PRO A 357 3.77 12.84 10.32
N LYS A 358 3.40 13.77 11.22
CA LYS A 358 3.87 13.75 12.59
C LYS A 358 3.27 12.62 13.40
N GLY A 359 2.00 12.27 13.14
CA GLY A 359 1.35 11.11 13.75
C GLY A 359 1.98 9.80 13.31
N GLU A 360 2.39 9.68 12.05
CA GLU A 360 3.14 8.53 11.54
C GLU A 360 4.51 8.39 12.20
N PHE A 361 5.26 9.50 12.35
CA PHE A 361 6.52 9.52 13.08
C PHE A 361 6.35 9.13 14.55
N LEU A 362 5.38 9.70 15.24
CA LEU A 362 5.12 9.42 16.65
C LEU A 362 4.71 7.96 16.87
N ALA A 363 3.91 7.37 15.96
CA ALA A 363 3.59 5.95 16.05
C ALA A 363 4.84 5.07 15.90
N ALA A 364 5.72 5.39 14.93
CA ALA A 364 7.00 4.70 14.77
C ALA A 364 7.89 4.84 16.02
N LYS A 365 7.94 6.04 16.60
CA LYS A 365 8.66 6.30 17.85
C LYS A 365 8.10 5.49 19.03
N HIS A 366 6.79 5.46 19.23
CA HIS A 366 6.16 4.69 20.31
C HIS A 366 6.26 3.18 20.10
N ALA A 367 6.29 2.68 18.86
CA ALA A 367 6.56 1.27 18.57
C ALA A 367 7.96 0.83 19.02
N SER A 368 8.91 1.77 19.13
CA SER A 368 10.29 1.52 19.55
C SER A 368 10.41 0.84 20.91
N LEU A 369 9.46 1.05 21.82
CA LEU A 369 9.43 0.37 23.14
C LEU A 369 9.52 -1.15 23.01
N VAL A 370 8.82 -1.72 22.03
CA VAL A 370 8.83 -3.17 21.79
C VAL A 370 10.14 -3.60 21.12
N TYR A 371 10.66 -2.80 20.19
CA TYR A 371 11.96 -3.08 19.55
C TYR A 371 13.08 -3.08 20.58
N GLU A 372 13.11 -2.11 21.49
CA GLU A 372 14.08 -2.04 22.61
C GLU A 372 13.95 -3.26 23.55
N LEU A 373 12.71 -3.63 23.91
CA LEU A 373 12.46 -4.84 24.70
C LEU A 373 13.05 -6.09 24.03
N LEU A 374 12.99 -6.15 22.69
CA LEU A 374 13.54 -7.27 21.91
C LEU A 374 15.04 -7.13 21.59
N GLY A 375 15.70 -6.06 22.07
CA GLY A 375 17.13 -5.82 21.89
C GLY A 375 17.50 -5.31 20.52
N GLN A 376 16.57 -4.66 19.81
CA GLN A 376 16.80 -4.04 18.52
C GLN A 376 17.09 -2.54 18.66
N PRO A 377 17.99 -1.95 17.84
CA PRO A 377 18.15 -0.52 17.75
C PRO A 377 16.82 0.16 17.40
N ALA A 378 16.36 1.05 18.25
CA ALA A 378 15.08 1.73 18.11
C ALA A 378 15.23 3.13 17.49
N LEU A 379 14.10 3.76 17.15
CA LEU A 379 14.05 5.14 16.73
C LEU A 379 14.11 6.02 18.01
N THR A 380 15.30 6.53 18.32
CA THR A 380 15.58 7.31 19.55
C THR A 380 15.44 8.81 19.37
N GLN A 381 15.22 9.28 18.12
CA GLN A 381 15.08 10.71 17.85
C GLN A 381 13.86 11.29 18.58
N GLU A 382 14.08 12.35 19.35
CA GLU A 382 13.01 13.00 20.14
C GLU A 382 12.12 13.88 19.28
N ASP A 383 12.74 14.71 18.44
CA ASP A 383 12.05 15.68 17.61
C ASP A 383 11.61 15.11 16.27
N PHE A 384 10.47 15.58 15.78
CA PHE A 384 10.01 15.28 14.42
C PHE A 384 11.06 15.74 13.41
N PRO A 385 11.57 14.88 12.53
CA PRO A 385 12.70 15.22 11.66
C PRO A 385 12.32 16.26 10.61
N ALA A 386 13.29 17.08 10.24
CA ALA A 386 13.15 17.96 9.08
C ALA A 386 13.11 17.14 7.77
N PRO A 387 12.51 17.68 6.71
CA PRO A 387 12.51 17.02 5.41
C PRO A 387 13.93 16.71 4.92
N GLY A 388 14.11 15.55 4.28
CA GLY A 388 15.39 15.13 3.74
C GLY A 388 16.41 14.63 4.79
N GLN A 389 15.98 14.39 6.02
CA GLN A 389 16.80 13.80 7.09
C GLN A 389 16.32 12.40 7.44
N PRO A 390 16.63 11.36 6.63
CA PRO A 390 16.18 10.00 6.86
C PRO A 390 16.86 9.36 8.09
N ILE A 391 16.11 8.54 8.80
CA ILE A 391 16.56 7.72 9.92
C ILE A 391 16.57 6.26 9.46
N HIS A 392 17.69 5.57 9.66
CA HIS A 392 17.88 4.17 9.24
C HIS A 392 18.38 3.33 10.43
N THR A 393 17.52 3.14 11.45
CA THR A 393 17.72 2.13 12.50
C THR A 393 16.94 0.86 12.14
N THR A 394 16.55 -0.01 13.09
CA THR A 394 15.63 -1.11 12.77
C THR A 394 14.23 -0.59 12.44
N ILE A 395 13.87 0.59 12.97
CA ILE A 395 12.73 1.38 12.49
C ILE A 395 13.29 2.56 11.68
N GLY A 396 13.09 2.51 10.36
CA GLY A 396 13.41 3.61 9.46
C GLY A 396 12.27 4.64 9.40
N TYR A 397 12.63 5.90 9.22
CA TYR A 397 11.66 6.97 8.96
C TYR A 397 12.26 8.04 8.06
N HIS A 398 11.47 8.58 7.14
CA HIS A 398 11.79 9.85 6.49
C HIS A 398 10.55 10.72 6.29
N LEU A 399 10.79 12.02 6.29
CA LEU A 399 9.88 13.03 5.78
C LEU A 399 10.49 13.59 4.49
N ARG A 400 9.79 13.48 3.35
CA ARG A 400 10.20 14.14 2.10
C ARG A 400 9.39 15.41 1.86
N GLU A 401 9.95 16.33 1.06
CA GLU A 401 9.17 17.43 0.50
C GLU A 401 8.16 16.90 -0.54
N GLY A 402 6.96 17.48 -0.56
CA GLY A 402 5.96 17.24 -1.60
C GLY A 402 4.64 16.66 -1.11
N ASP A 403 3.84 16.22 -2.08
CA ASP A 403 2.46 15.81 -1.90
C ASP A 403 2.33 14.30 -1.65
N HIS A 404 1.09 13.83 -1.44
CA HIS A 404 0.71 12.43 -1.27
C HIS A 404 1.11 11.59 -2.50
N ASP A 405 2.27 10.96 -2.47
CA ASP A 405 2.80 10.12 -3.55
C ASP A 405 3.87 9.15 -3.03
N ILE A 406 4.32 8.24 -3.89
CA ILE A 406 5.55 7.46 -3.72
C ILE A 406 6.47 7.79 -4.90
N THR A 407 7.68 8.21 -4.62
CA THR A 407 8.58 8.84 -5.58
C THR A 407 9.92 8.10 -5.67
N ALA A 408 10.78 8.52 -6.59
CA ALA A 408 12.15 8.01 -6.67
C ALA A 408 12.95 8.26 -5.38
N TYR A 409 12.70 9.39 -4.68
CA TYR A 409 13.34 9.64 -3.39
C TYR A 409 12.96 8.60 -2.33
N ASP A 410 11.68 8.23 -2.26
CA ASP A 410 11.20 7.20 -1.33
C ASP A 410 11.88 5.86 -1.64
N TRP A 411 11.92 5.47 -2.91
CA TRP A 411 12.58 4.23 -3.34
C TRP A 411 14.09 4.22 -3.06
N GLU A 412 14.79 5.33 -3.23
CA GLU A 412 16.19 5.45 -2.85
C GLU A 412 16.39 5.15 -1.36
N GLN A 413 15.51 5.67 -0.47
CA GLN A 413 15.59 5.38 0.96
C GLN A 413 15.23 3.91 1.27
N TYR A 414 14.22 3.34 0.62
CA TYR A 414 13.85 1.93 0.80
C TYR A 414 14.96 0.98 0.35
N LEU A 415 15.59 1.27 -0.77
CA LEU A 415 16.71 0.48 -1.29
C LEU A 415 17.94 0.56 -0.37
N ARG A 416 18.28 1.74 0.16
CA ARG A 416 19.34 1.89 1.17
C ARG A 416 19.03 1.10 2.44
N PHE A 417 17.81 1.15 2.89
CA PHE A 417 17.35 0.40 4.06
C PHE A 417 17.37 -1.11 3.80
N ALA A 418 16.98 -1.55 2.61
CA ALA A 418 17.07 -2.93 2.19
C ALA A 418 18.53 -3.42 2.09
N ASP A 419 19.44 -2.61 1.58
CA ASP A 419 20.88 -2.93 1.57
C ASP A 419 21.41 -3.16 2.98
N GLN A 420 20.93 -2.40 3.97
CA GLN A 420 21.37 -2.54 5.35
C GLN A 420 20.78 -3.79 6.03
N HIS A 421 19.55 -4.18 5.72
CA HIS A 421 18.80 -5.19 6.48
C HIS A 421 18.53 -6.48 5.71
N LEU A 422 18.54 -6.47 4.38
CA LEU A 422 18.31 -7.64 3.52
C LEU A 422 19.56 -8.13 2.79
N SER A 423 20.72 -7.49 2.98
CA SER A 423 22.01 -8.03 2.47
C SER A 423 22.35 -9.36 3.12
N ARG A 424 23.14 -10.21 2.40
CA ARG A 424 23.68 -11.47 2.94
C ARG A 424 24.80 -11.22 3.91
#